data_b5f3fbf178bb90a322a921026f7576b8
#
_entry.id   b5f3fbf178bb90a322a921026f7576b8
#
_cell.length_a   1.000
_cell.length_b   1.000
_cell.length_c   1.000
_cell.angle_alpha   90.00
_cell.angle_beta   90.00
_cell.angle_gamma   90.00
#
_symmetry.space_group_name_H-M   'P 1'
#
loop_
_entity.id
_entity.type
_entity.pdbx_description
1 polymer ?
#
loop_
_entity_poly.entity_id
_entity_poly.type
_entity_poly.pdbx_seq_one_letter_code
_entity_poly.pdbx_strand_id
1 'polypeptide(L)'
;NACILGQDVKIGEIEWTLFLKEVVNEITSKSGQKCTAIRRVFVPEHKLQDTINALQERLKKLNVGDPHDPNVDIGPLVSSNQKDDVLEKASIILKETNLVLGSNNFGNNNKVKGTAFVNPILFHCSDSMSSKLVHDIEVFGPAATVMGYRNYDELLNLVKRGEGSLVSSIFSADLKAIKKLSLGLAPYNGRIYINNKDSMEESTGHGSPLPHMKHGGPGRAGNGEELGGLRGINNYMQRTAIQGSPNALSEITNCWIEGSSTQKPEIHPFKKSFDDLSIGDTIFSEEKKISLNDISNFAEFTGDKFYAHMDEEAAKQNPFFPGRVAHGYLLVSFAAGLFVDPDPGPVLANTGLKNLVFQKPVSPGDKIRVQLTVKSKKRRTETYGEVRWFVKLENQDKAVVAKYELHTMNSYVN
;
A
#
# COMPACT_ATOMS: atom_id res chain seq x y z
N ASN A 1 -2.36 -9.27 -18.80
CA ASN A 1 -2.83 -9.40 -17.44
C ASN A 1 -3.48 -10.77 -17.23
N ALA A 2 -3.37 -11.30 -16.01
CA ALA A 2 -3.88 -12.62 -15.66
C ALA A 2 -5.04 -12.55 -14.67
N CYS A 3 -5.98 -13.50 -14.78
CA CYS A 3 -7.03 -13.72 -13.80
C CYS A 3 -7.00 -15.17 -13.36
N ILE A 4 -6.98 -15.43 -12.06
CA ILE A 4 -6.72 -16.74 -11.47
C ILE A 4 -7.88 -17.15 -10.59
N LEU A 5 -8.46 -18.34 -10.85
CA LEU A 5 -9.39 -19.00 -9.97
C LEU A 5 -8.62 -19.97 -9.04
N GLY A 6 -8.79 -19.85 -7.73
CA GLY A 6 -8.16 -20.74 -6.75
C GLY A 6 -8.63 -22.19 -6.83
N GLN A 7 -7.79 -23.13 -6.38
CA GLN A 7 -8.15 -24.55 -6.33
C GLN A 7 -9.26 -24.83 -5.30
N ASP A 8 -9.32 -24.01 -4.25
CA ASP A 8 -10.30 -24.08 -3.17
C ASP A 8 -11.72 -23.72 -3.58
N VAL A 9 -11.85 -22.86 -4.61
CA VAL A 9 -13.16 -22.31 -5.02
C VAL A 9 -14.04 -23.38 -5.64
N LYS A 10 -15.25 -23.54 -5.13
CA LYS A 10 -16.24 -24.45 -5.71
C LYS A 10 -17.16 -23.72 -6.67
N ILE A 11 -17.64 -24.47 -7.66
CA ILE A 11 -18.62 -23.98 -8.65
C ILE A 11 -19.90 -23.55 -7.92
N GLY A 12 -20.38 -22.34 -8.22
CA GLY A 12 -21.58 -21.76 -7.61
C GLY A 12 -21.36 -20.99 -6.31
N GLU A 13 -20.17 -21.05 -5.70
CA GLU A 13 -19.81 -20.22 -4.53
C GLU A 13 -19.55 -18.74 -4.92
N ILE A 14 -19.36 -17.90 -3.92
CA ILE A 14 -19.20 -16.44 -4.09
C ILE A 14 -17.99 -16.14 -4.95
N GLU A 15 -16.81 -16.71 -4.63
CA GLU A 15 -15.57 -16.48 -5.36
C GLU A 15 -15.67 -16.89 -6.83
N TRP A 16 -16.37 -17.97 -7.13
CA TRP A 16 -16.71 -18.40 -8.49
C TRP A 16 -17.52 -17.34 -9.24
N THR A 17 -18.54 -16.82 -8.59
CA THR A 17 -19.43 -15.81 -9.17
C THR A 17 -18.71 -14.50 -9.42
N LEU A 18 -17.87 -14.06 -8.46
CA LEU A 18 -17.03 -12.88 -8.56
C LEU A 18 -16.01 -13.01 -9.70
N PHE A 19 -15.34 -14.16 -9.79
CA PHE A 19 -14.40 -14.47 -10.86
C PHE A 19 -15.03 -14.36 -12.25
N LEU A 20 -16.16 -15.02 -12.47
CA LEU A 20 -16.84 -14.97 -13.76
C LEU A 20 -17.32 -13.57 -14.12
N LYS A 21 -17.85 -12.83 -13.13
CA LYS A 21 -18.26 -11.43 -13.30
C LYS A 21 -17.09 -10.56 -13.72
N GLU A 22 -15.96 -10.69 -13.05
CA GLU A 22 -14.77 -9.88 -13.33
C GLU A 22 -14.18 -10.18 -14.72
N VAL A 23 -14.08 -11.47 -15.09
CA VAL A 23 -13.57 -11.86 -16.42
C VAL A 23 -14.46 -11.29 -17.52
N VAL A 24 -15.78 -11.42 -17.41
CA VAL A 24 -16.73 -10.87 -18.38
C VAL A 24 -16.60 -9.35 -18.46
N ASN A 25 -16.62 -8.66 -17.30
CA ASN A 25 -16.47 -7.20 -17.24
C ASN A 25 -15.19 -6.71 -17.93
N GLU A 26 -14.07 -7.35 -17.66
CA GLU A 26 -12.77 -6.94 -18.21
C GLU A 26 -12.60 -7.23 -19.72
N ILE A 27 -13.28 -8.26 -20.24
CA ILE A 27 -13.33 -8.55 -21.68
C ILE A 27 -14.19 -7.51 -22.41
N THR A 28 -15.25 -6.99 -21.78
CA THR A 28 -16.30 -6.20 -22.45
C THR A 28 -16.21 -4.71 -22.20
N SER A 29 -15.78 -4.27 -21.00
CA SER A 29 -15.63 -2.85 -20.70
C SER A 29 -14.72 -2.14 -21.70
N LYS A 30 -15.18 -1.01 -22.25
CA LYS A 30 -14.49 -0.26 -23.32
C LYS A 30 -14.14 -1.17 -24.52
N SER A 31 -14.98 -2.17 -24.79
CA SER A 31 -14.75 -3.18 -25.83
C SER A 31 -13.41 -3.90 -25.67
N GLY A 32 -13.00 -4.14 -24.43
CA GLY A 32 -11.73 -4.77 -24.07
C GLY A 32 -10.48 -3.92 -24.32
N GLN A 33 -10.61 -2.66 -24.71
CA GLN A 33 -9.50 -1.76 -24.98
C GLN A 33 -9.03 -1.06 -23.69
N LYS A 34 -8.56 -1.86 -22.74
CA LYS A 34 -7.98 -1.41 -21.48
C LYS A 34 -6.60 -2.01 -21.30
N CYS A 35 -5.65 -1.21 -20.86
CA CYS A 35 -4.30 -1.70 -20.51
C CYS A 35 -4.32 -2.78 -19.41
N THR A 36 -5.33 -2.75 -18.54
CA THR A 36 -5.55 -3.74 -17.47
C THR A 36 -6.42 -4.92 -17.88
N ALA A 37 -7.04 -4.94 -19.06
CA ALA A 37 -7.97 -6.00 -19.44
C ALA A 37 -7.40 -7.41 -19.25
N ILE A 38 -8.23 -8.33 -18.78
CA ILE A 38 -7.86 -9.74 -18.59
C ILE A 38 -7.71 -10.41 -19.96
N ARG A 39 -6.50 -10.88 -20.26
CA ARG A 39 -6.20 -11.59 -21.49
C ARG A 39 -5.99 -13.08 -21.27
N ARG A 40 -5.51 -13.46 -20.09
CA ARG A 40 -5.20 -14.83 -19.72
C ARG A 40 -5.96 -15.22 -18.47
N VAL A 41 -6.84 -16.22 -18.60
CA VAL A 41 -7.72 -16.72 -17.56
C VAL A 41 -7.22 -18.11 -17.14
N PHE A 42 -6.72 -18.24 -15.91
CA PHE A 42 -6.16 -19.48 -15.38
C PHE A 42 -7.12 -20.13 -14.40
N VAL A 43 -7.46 -21.37 -14.65
CA VAL A 43 -8.42 -22.14 -13.83
C VAL A 43 -7.87 -23.54 -13.50
N PRO A 44 -8.20 -24.13 -12.35
CA PRO A 44 -7.85 -25.52 -12.07
C PRO A 44 -8.36 -26.44 -13.18
N GLU A 45 -7.54 -27.38 -13.64
CA GLU A 45 -7.85 -28.24 -14.79
C GLU A 45 -9.20 -28.96 -14.65
N HIS A 46 -9.52 -29.43 -13.44
CA HIS A 46 -10.79 -30.10 -13.17
C HIS A 46 -12.04 -29.19 -13.19
N LYS A 47 -11.87 -27.86 -13.29
CA LYS A 47 -12.96 -26.87 -13.41
C LYS A 47 -12.95 -26.18 -14.79
N LEU A 48 -12.05 -26.57 -15.67
CA LEU A 48 -11.81 -25.90 -16.94
C LEU A 48 -13.06 -25.87 -17.81
N GLN A 49 -13.72 -27.03 -18.00
CA GLN A 49 -14.88 -27.11 -18.89
C GLN A 49 -16.08 -26.33 -18.34
N ASP A 50 -16.33 -26.40 -17.04
CA ASP A 50 -17.41 -25.65 -16.40
C ASP A 50 -17.19 -24.14 -16.51
N THR A 51 -15.93 -23.69 -16.35
CA THR A 51 -15.57 -22.28 -16.53
C THR A 51 -15.79 -21.82 -17.98
N ILE A 52 -15.34 -22.61 -18.94
CA ILE A 52 -15.52 -22.32 -20.36
C ILE A 52 -17.00 -22.17 -20.69
N ASN A 53 -17.83 -23.12 -20.27
CA ASN A 53 -19.27 -23.10 -20.49
C ASN A 53 -19.93 -21.88 -19.86
N ALA A 54 -19.62 -21.58 -18.59
CA ALA A 54 -20.17 -20.44 -17.86
C ALA A 54 -19.80 -19.09 -18.48
N LEU A 55 -18.55 -18.91 -18.93
CA LEU A 55 -18.10 -17.69 -19.62
C LEU A 55 -18.78 -17.57 -20.99
N GLN A 56 -18.84 -18.66 -21.75
CA GLN A 56 -19.50 -18.68 -23.05
C GLN A 56 -20.98 -18.28 -22.96
N GLU A 57 -21.71 -18.82 -21.98
CA GLU A 57 -23.13 -18.49 -21.78
C GLU A 57 -23.34 -17.02 -21.41
N ARG A 58 -22.46 -16.45 -20.57
CA ARG A 58 -22.54 -15.04 -20.18
C ARG A 58 -22.23 -14.11 -21.32
N LEU A 59 -21.16 -14.39 -22.07
CA LEU A 59 -20.71 -13.56 -23.19
C LEU A 59 -21.68 -13.61 -24.38
N LYS A 60 -22.36 -14.76 -24.63
CA LYS A 60 -23.38 -14.87 -25.69
C LYS A 60 -24.62 -14.00 -25.48
N LYS A 61 -24.90 -13.62 -24.25
CA LYS A 61 -26.07 -12.79 -23.89
C LYS A 61 -25.86 -11.31 -24.14
N LEU A 62 -24.61 -10.89 -24.41
CA LEU A 62 -24.27 -9.49 -24.55
C LEU A 62 -24.52 -9.00 -25.96
N ASN A 63 -25.14 -7.84 -26.07
CA ASN A 63 -25.45 -7.16 -27.33
C ASN A 63 -24.33 -6.22 -27.71
N VAL A 64 -23.84 -6.36 -28.93
CA VAL A 64 -22.82 -5.47 -29.53
C VAL A 64 -23.51 -4.53 -30.51
N GLY A 65 -23.36 -3.23 -30.32
CA GLY A 65 -24.06 -2.27 -31.18
C GLY A 65 -23.75 -0.80 -30.86
N ASP A 66 -24.64 0.09 -31.29
CA ASP A 66 -24.54 1.52 -31.06
C ASP A 66 -24.64 1.82 -29.55
N PRO A 67 -23.64 2.49 -28.94
CA PRO A 67 -23.66 2.81 -27.51
C PRO A 67 -24.77 3.80 -27.10
N HIS A 68 -25.50 4.41 -28.01
CA HIS A 68 -26.68 5.23 -27.73
C HIS A 68 -27.95 4.38 -27.50
N ASP A 69 -27.94 3.10 -27.89
CA ASP A 69 -29.03 2.18 -27.59
C ASP A 69 -28.86 1.62 -26.17
N PRO A 70 -29.80 1.83 -25.25
CA PRO A 70 -29.72 1.35 -23.86
C PRO A 70 -29.69 -0.18 -23.73
N ASN A 71 -30.02 -0.94 -24.78
CA ASN A 71 -29.94 -2.41 -24.79
C ASN A 71 -28.58 -2.94 -25.26
N VAL A 72 -27.62 -2.07 -25.56
CA VAL A 72 -26.27 -2.44 -26.01
C VAL A 72 -25.33 -2.51 -24.82
N ASP A 73 -24.63 -3.62 -24.69
CA ASP A 73 -23.64 -3.87 -23.64
C ASP A 73 -22.21 -3.52 -24.07
N ILE A 74 -21.93 -3.63 -25.37
CA ILE A 74 -20.56 -3.44 -25.94
C ILE A 74 -20.64 -2.53 -27.16
N GLY A 75 -19.95 -1.40 -27.07
CA GLY A 75 -19.81 -0.45 -28.18
C GLY A 75 -18.73 -0.87 -29.20
N PRO A 76 -18.40 0.00 -30.17
CA PRO A 76 -17.34 -0.25 -31.16
C PRO A 76 -15.96 -0.14 -30.55
N LEU A 77 -14.96 -0.68 -31.24
CA LEU A 77 -13.56 -0.33 -31.05
C LEU A 77 -13.31 1.11 -31.50
N VAL A 78 -12.17 1.67 -31.11
CA VAL A 78 -11.81 3.08 -31.38
C VAL A 78 -11.74 3.40 -32.90
N SER A 79 -11.45 2.40 -33.72
CA SER A 79 -11.35 2.56 -35.18
C SER A 79 -11.47 1.22 -35.94
N SER A 80 -11.69 1.28 -37.26
CA SER A 80 -11.63 0.10 -38.13
C SER A 80 -10.23 -0.51 -38.15
N ASN A 81 -9.16 0.29 -38.13
CA ASN A 81 -7.79 -0.21 -38.05
C ASN A 81 -7.55 -1.04 -36.77
N GLN A 82 -8.11 -0.60 -35.65
CA GLN A 82 -8.03 -1.37 -34.40
C GLN A 82 -8.80 -2.68 -34.52
N LYS A 83 -9.94 -2.70 -35.21
CA LYS A 83 -10.66 -3.95 -35.52
C LYS A 83 -9.81 -4.90 -36.34
N ASP A 84 -9.15 -4.41 -37.39
CA ASP A 84 -8.30 -5.22 -38.25
C ASP A 84 -7.14 -5.83 -37.46
N ASP A 85 -6.48 -5.05 -36.60
CA ASP A 85 -5.43 -5.53 -35.68
C ASP A 85 -5.94 -6.61 -34.70
N VAL A 86 -7.12 -6.41 -34.13
CA VAL A 86 -7.77 -7.40 -33.24
C VAL A 86 -8.03 -8.71 -33.98
N LEU A 87 -8.60 -8.66 -35.18
CA LEU A 87 -8.92 -9.85 -35.96
C LEU A 87 -7.66 -10.58 -36.47
N GLU A 88 -6.64 -9.84 -36.86
CA GLU A 88 -5.34 -10.39 -37.27
C GLU A 88 -4.71 -11.14 -36.09
N LYS A 89 -4.57 -10.49 -34.92
CA LYS A 89 -3.98 -11.08 -33.73
C LYS A 89 -4.80 -12.27 -33.20
N ALA A 90 -6.12 -12.19 -33.27
CA ALA A 90 -7.00 -13.31 -32.95
C ALA A 90 -6.74 -14.52 -33.85
N SER A 91 -6.53 -14.29 -35.18
CA SER A 91 -6.19 -15.35 -36.12
C SER A 91 -4.83 -16.00 -35.83
N ILE A 92 -3.88 -15.23 -35.31
CA ILE A 92 -2.56 -15.75 -34.92
C ILE A 92 -2.69 -16.63 -33.68
N ILE A 93 -3.41 -16.18 -32.64
CA ILE A 93 -3.65 -16.96 -31.40
C ILE A 93 -4.41 -18.27 -31.72
N LEU A 94 -5.32 -18.24 -32.68
CA LEU A 94 -6.09 -19.43 -33.08
C LEU A 94 -5.20 -20.59 -33.60
N LYS A 95 -3.94 -20.32 -33.98
CA LYS A 95 -3.00 -21.39 -34.39
C LYS A 95 -2.59 -22.32 -33.23
N GLU A 96 -2.69 -21.86 -31.98
CA GLU A 96 -2.34 -22.62 -30.78
C GLU A 96 -3.54 -22.85 -29.84
N THR A 97 -4.76 -22.44 -30.27
CA THR A 97 -5.95 -22.49 -29.40
C THR A 97 -7.17 -23.00 -30.16
N ASN A 98 -8.20 -23.38 -29.41
CA ASN A 98 -9.53 -23.65 -29.93
C ASN A 98 -10.42 -22.42 -29.72
N LEU A 99 -11.22 -22.07 -30.72
CA LEU A 99 -12.22 -21.02 -30.58
C LEU A 99 -13.45 -21.57 -29.82
N VAL A 100 -13.74 -20.96 -28.68
CA VAL A 100 -14.93 -21.28 -27.86
C VAL A 100 -16.11 -20.39 -28.24
N LEU A 101 -15.85 -19.08 -28.41
CA LEU A 101 -16.84 -18.09 -28.80
C LEU A 101 -16.22 -17.10 -29.78
N GLY A 102 -16.97 -16.71 -30.78
CA GLY A 102 -16.54 -15.81 -31.85
C GLY A 102 -16.82 -16.40 -33.22
N SER A 103 -16.25 -15.78 -34.28
CA SER A 103 -16.36 -16.27 -35.64
C SER A 103 -15.02 -16.83 -36.11
N ASN A 104 -14.98 -18.03 -36.69
CA ASN A 104 -13.77 -18.62 -37.29
C ASN A 104 -13.26 -17.83 -38.52
N ASN A 105 -14.04 -16.91 -39.01
CA ASN A 105 -13.76 -16.16 -40.22
C ASN A 105 -13.27 -14.75 -39.87
N PHE A 106 -12.11 -14.65 -39.22
CA PHE A 106 -11.51 -13.38 -38.84
C PHE A 106 -11.10 -12.51 -40.05
N GLY A 107 -11.02 -13.10 -41.26
CA GLY A 107 -10.64 -12.40 -42.49
C GLY A 107 -11.80 -11.94 -43.38
N ASN A 108 -13.04 -12.41 -43.17
CA ASN A 108 -14.13 -12.25 -44.14
C ASN A 108 -15.47 -11.76 -43.57
N ASN A 109 -15.46 -11.00 -42.47
CA ASN A 109 -16.71 -10.37 -42.00
C ASN A 109 -17.12 -9.20 -42.92
N ASN A 110 -17.48 -9.54 -44.17
CA ASN A 110 -17.95 -8.61 -45.23
C ASN A 110 -19.32 -8.00 -44.93
N LYS A 111 -19.96 -8.24 -43.78
CA LYS A 111 -21.32 -7.73 -43.54
C LYS A 111 -21.39 -6.29 -43.10
N VAL A 112 -20.30 -5.69 -42.59
CA VAL A 112 -20.28 -4.26 -42.26
C VAL A 112 -18.90 -3.68 -42.54
N LYS A 113 -18.55 -3.51 -43.82
CA LYS A 113 -17.37 -2.72 -44.23
C LYS A 113 -17.51 -1.31 -43.62
N GLY A 114 -16.49 -0.88 -42.88
CA GLY A 114 -16.41 0.47 -42.33
C GLY A 114 -16.89 0.60 -40.86
N THR A 115 -17.32 -0.47 -40.20
CA THR A 115 -17.65 -0.44 -38.78
C THR A 115 -16.58 -1.08 -37.91
N ALA A 116 -16.42 -0.55 -36.69
CA ALA A 116 -15.44 -1.02 -35.72
C ALA A 116 -16.01 -1.99 -34.66
N PHE A 117 -17.16 -2.58 -34.92
CA PHE A 117 -17.79 -3.54 -34.00
C PHE A 117 -17.09 -4.90 -34.06
N VAL A 118 -16.81 -5.49 -32.87
CA VAL A 118 -16.26 -6.83 -32.71
C VAL A 118 -17.03 -7.53 -31.59
N ASN A 119 -17.55 -8.74 -31.86
CA ASN A 119 -18.18 -9.58 -30.83
C ASN A 119 -17.10 -10.13 -29.89
N PRO A 120 -17.46 -10.46 -28.63
CA PRO A 120 -16.55 -11.12 -27.71
C PRO A 120 -15.94 -12.39 -28.30
N ILE A 121 -14.64 -12.56 -28.09
CA ILE A 121 -13.86 -13.71 -28.54
C ILE A 121 -13.32 -14.45 -27.31
N LEU A 122 -13.63 -15.73 -27.20
CA LEU A 122 -13.09 -16.57 -26.15
C LEU A 122 -12.32 -17.73 -26.77
N PHE A 123 -11.07 -17.86 -26.38
CA PHE A 123 -10.22 -18.98 -26.76
C PHE A 123 -10.02 -19.96 -25.60
N HIS A 124 -9.71 -21.20 -25.94
CA HIS A 124 -9.21 -22.20 -25.00
C HIS A 124 -7.87 -22.72 -25.50
N CYS A 125 -6.84 -22.62 -24.67
CA CYS A 125 -5.53 -23.20 -24.91
C CYS A 125 -5.38 -24.49 -24.09
N SER A 126 -5.35 -25.65 -24.77
CA SER A 126 -5.26 -26.95 -24.13
C SER A 126 -3.83 -27.31 -23.70
N ASP A 127 -2.82 -26.76 -24.37
CA ASP A 127 -1.41 -26.97 -24.03
C ASP A 127 -0.73 -25.61 -23.73
N SER A 128 -1.12 -25.03 -22.60
CA SER A 128 -0.63 -23.73 -22.17
C SER A 128 0.87 -23.70 -21.85
N MET A 129 1.47 -24.84 -21.48
CA MET A 129 2.90 -24.94 -21.17
C MET A 129 3.78 -24.93 -22.42
N SER A 130 3.35 -25.52 -23.54
CA SER A 130 4.12 -25.55 -24.78
C SER A 130 3.77 -24.37 -25.70
N SER A 131 2.56 -23.84 -25.61
CA SER A 131 2.10 -22.71 -26.42
C SER A 131 2.90 -21.44 -26.13
N LYS A 132 3.16 -20.64 -27.15
CA LYS A 132 3.91 -19.39 -27.06
C LYS A 132 3.05 -18.18 -27.37
N LEU A 133 2.27 -18.24 -28.43
CA LEU A 133 1.52 -17.11 -28.96
C LEU A 133 0.51 -16.54 -27.96
N VAL A 134 -0.13 -17.38 -27.16
CA VAL A 134 -1.10 -16.96 -26.12
C VAL A 134 -0.45 -16.15 -24.98
N HIS A 135 0.86 -16.24 -24.81
CA HIS A 135 1.62 -15.49 -23.83
C HIS A 135 2.28 -14.24 -24.40
N ASP A 136 2.65 -14.27 -25.68
CA ASP A 136 3.43 -13.23 -26.35
C ASP A 136 2.53 -12.18 -27.03
N ILE A 137 1.37 -12.58 -27.53
CA ILE A 137 0.50 -11.71 -28.32
C ILE A 137 -0.68 -11.20 -27.50
N GLU A 138 -0.89 -9.89 -27.51
CA GLU A 138 -2.04 -9.25 -26.92
C GLU A 138 -3.07 -8.88 -28.02
N VAL A 139 -4.28 -9.43 -27.89
CA VAL A 139 -5.45 -9.02 -28.68
C VAL A 139 -6.10 -7.85 -27.94
N PHE A 140 -5.82 -6.61 -28.36
CA PHE A 140 -6.30 -5.40 -27.69
C PHE A 140 -7.74 -5.05 -28.08
N GLY A 141 -8.65 -5.93 -27.70
CA GLY A 141 -10.09 -5.90 -27.97
C GLY A 141 -10.85 -6.84 -27.05
N PRO A 142 -12.12 -7.18 -27.32
CA PRO A 142 -12.96 -7.98 -26.45
C PRO A 142 -12.60 -9.48 -26.55
N ALA A 143 -11.38 -9.84 -26.12
CA ALA A 143 -10.85 -11.19 -26.26
C ALA A 143 -10.07 -11.65 -25.02
N ALA A 144 -10.21 -12.95 -24.67
CA ALA A 144 -9.40 -13.60 -23.66
C ALA A 144 -9.20 -15.10 -23.97
N THR A 145 -8.16 -15.69 -23.36
CA THR A 145 -7.83 -17.12 -23.47
C THR A 145 -7.93 -17.80 -22.13
N VAL A 146 -8.71 -18.89 -22.06
CA VAL A 146 -8.84 -19.75 -20.88
C VAL A 146 -7.79 -20.85 -20.94
N MET A 147 -7.11 -21.10 -19.81
CA MET A 147 -6.02 -22.08 -19.68
C MET A 147 -6.21 -22.86 -18.38
N GLY A 148 -6.03 -24.19 -18.44
CA GLY A 148 -6.01 -25.05 -17.27
C GLY A 148 -4.64 -25.00 -16.55
N TYR A 149 -4.64 -25.25 -15.24
CA TYR A 149 -3.43 -25.53 -14.47
C TYR A 149 -3.69 -26.65 -13.45
N ARG A 150 -2.67 -27.46 -13.15
CA ARG A 150 -2.75 -28.62 -12.23
C ARG A 150 -2.41 -28.27 -10.80
N ASN A 151 -1.45 -27.38 -10.62
CA ASN A 151 -0.97 -26.93 -9.30
C ASN A 151 -0.44 -25.49 -9.37
N TYR A 152 -0.21 -24.88 -8.20
CA TYR A 152 0.23 -23.49 -8.12
C TYR A 152 1.64 -23.22 -8.66
N ASP A 153 2.52 -24.20 -8.69
CA ASP A 153 3.87 -24.02 -9.22
C ASP A 153 3.84 -23.96 -10.76
N GLU A 154 3.02 -24.79 -11.40
CA GLU A 154 2.73 -24.70 -12.82
C GLU A 154 2.06 -23.36 -13.17
N LEU A 155 1.06 -22.95 -12.38
CA LEU A 155 0.38 -21.66 -12.55
C LEU A 155 1.36 -20.48 -12.50
N LEU A 156 2.26 -20.45 -11.53
CA LEU A 156 3.27 -19.40 -11.41
C LEU A 156 4.18 -19.35 -12.64
N ASN A 157 4.58 -20.51 -13.16
CA ASN A 157 5.37 -20.60 -14.40
C ASN A 157 4.59 -20.08 -15.62
N LEU A 158 3.30 -20.40 -15.72
CA LEU A 158 2.44 -19.92 -16.81
C LEU A 158 2.26 -18.39 -16.75
N VAL A 159 2.01 -17.83 -15.58
CA VAL A 159 1.86 -16.37 -15.45
C VAL A 159 3.16 -15.64 -15.77
N LYS A 160 4.30 -16.16 -15.32
CA LYS A 160 5.64 -15.61 -15.58
C LYS A 160 5.93 -15.46 -17.09
N ARG A 161 5.43 -16.35 -17.93
CA ARG A 161 5.61 -16.30 -19.39
C ARG A 161 5.04 -15.03 -20.03
N GLY A 162 4.21 -14.28 -19.34
CA GLY A 162 3.75 -12.97 -19.80
C GLY A 162 4.78 -11.84 -19.68
N GLU A 163 5.94 -12.09 -19.08
CA GLU A 163 7.09 -11.19 -18.99
C GLU A 163 6.81 -9.81 -18.40
N GLY A 164 5.81 -9.71 -17.57
CA GLY A 164 5.38 -8.49 -16.90
C GLY A 164 3.95 -8.08 -17.24
N SER A 165 3.23 -7.64 -16.22
CA SER A 165 1.83 -7.22 -16.33
C SER A 165 1.55 -6.05 -15.39
N LEU A 166 0.54 -5.25 -15.71
CA LEU A 166 0.03 -4.20 -14.84
C LEU A 166 -0.66 -4.80 -13.61
N VAL A 167 -1.45 -5.86 -13.81
CA VAL A 167 -2.22 -6.48 -12.74
C VAL A 167 -2.45 -7.97 -12.98
N SER A 168 -2.47 -8.73 -11.88
CA SER A 168 -3.06 -10.09 -11.85
C SER A 168 -4.07 -10.18 -10.74
N SER A 169 -5.19 -10.89 -10.98
CA SER A 169 -6.24 -11.13 -9.99
C SER A 169 -6.22 -12.55 -9.47
N ILE A 170 -6.53 -12.70 -8.19
CA ILE A 170 -6.65 -13.98 -7.48
C ILE A 170 -8.03 -14.04 -6.84
N PHE A 171 -8.83 -15.04 -7.20
CA PHE A 171 -10.13 -15.36 -6.60
C PHE A 171 -9.99 -16.63 -5.79
N SER A 172 -9.92 -16.52 -4.47
CA SER A 172 -9.68 -17.61 -3.52
C SER A 172 -10.07 -17.19 -2.11
N ALA A 173 -10.50 -18.11 -1.28
CA ALA A 173 -10.70 -17.95 0.16
C ALA A 173 -9.58 -18.62 0.98
N ASP A 174 -8.71 -19.42 0.37
CA ASP A 174 -7.58 -20.05 1.04
C ASP A 174 -6.43 -19.04 1.23
N LEU A 175 -6.23 -18.58 2.46
CA LEU A 175 -5.19 -17.59 2.81
C LEU A 175 -3.77 -18.10 2.54
N LYS A 176 -3.52 -19.42 2.62
CA LYS A 176 -2.21 -19.99 2.30
C LYS A 176 -1.94 -19.95 0.80
N ALA A 177 -2.94 -20.28 0.00
CA ALA A 177 -2.88 -20.17 -1.45
C ALA A 177 -2.71 -18.70 -1.88
N ILE A 178 -3.48 -17.78 -1.31
CA ILE A 178 -3.37 -16.34 -1.55
C ILE A 178 -1.94 -15.86 -1.25
N LYS A 179 -1.37 -16.22 -0.10
CA LYS A 179 0.00 -15.86 0.26
C LYS A 179 1.01 -16.41 -0.75
N LYS A 180 0.94 -17.72 -1.07
CA LYS A 180 1.86 -18.36 -2.02
C LYS A 180 1.81 -17.66 -3.39
N LEU A 181 0.60 -17.47 -3.90
CA LEU A 181 0.40 -16.84 -5.21
C LEU A 181 0.84 -15.37 -5.21
N SER A 182 0.47 -14.60 -4.20
CA SER A 182 0.86 -13.18 -4.14
C SER A 182 2.37 -12.99 -4.14
N LEU A 183 3.09 -13.76 -3.33
CA LEU A 183 4.56 -13.69 -3.29
C LEU A 183 5.21 -14.18 -4.59
N GLY A 184 4.68 -15.25 -5.19
CA GLY A 184 5.20 -15.80 -6.45
C GLY A 184 4.93 -14.92 -7.67
N LEU A 185 3.82 -14.16 -7.65
CA LEU A 185 3.42 -13.28 -8.75
C LEU A 185 4.00 -11.87 -8.63
N ALA A 186 4.33 -11.41 -7.43
CA ALA A 186 4.80 -10.04 -7.17
C ALA A 186 5.96 -9.57 -8.07
N PRO A 187 6.97 -10.40 -8.39
CA PRO A 187 8.06 -9.99 -9.28
C PRO A 187 7.63 -9.68 -10.72
N TYR A 188 6.46 -10.15 -11.14
CA TYR A 188 5.99 -10.06 -12.53
C TYR A 188 4.77 -9.16 -12.71
N ASN A 189 4.29 -8.53 -11.65
CA ASN A 189 3.07 -7.72 -11.71
C ASN A 189 3.24 -6.40 -10.95
N GLY A 190 2.67 -5.34 -11.49
CA GLY A 190 2.65 -4.05 -10.82
C GLY A 190 1.66 -4.03 -9.65
N ARG A 191 0.56 -4.76 -9.78
CA ARG A 191 -0.48 -4.90 -8.77
C ARG A 191 -1.01 -6.33 -8.73
N ILE A 192 -1.28 -6.82 -7.53
CA ILE A 192 -2.03 -8.05 -7.30
C ILE A 192 -3.36 -7.66 -6.67
N TYR A 193 -4.44 -8.06 -7.31
CA TYR A 193 -5.80 -7.84 -6.85
C TYR A 193 -6.35 -9.15 -6.30
N ILE A 194 -6.76 -9.16 -5.05
CA ILE A 194 -7.34 -10.32 -4.38
C ILE A 194 -8.80 -10.01 -4.12
N ASN A 195 -9.69 -10.91 -4.54
CA ASN A 195 -11.12 -10.75 -4.28
C ASN A 195 -11.74 -12.07 -3.82
N ASN A 196 -12.53 -11.97 -2.77
CA ASN A 196 -13.26 -13.05 -2.15
C ASN A 196 -14.47 -12.49 -1.39
N LYS A 197 -15.17 -13.34 -0.66
CA LYS A 197 -16.31 -12.97 0.16
C LYS A 197 -16.02 -11.79 1.11
N ASP A 198 -14.82 -11.76 1.70
CA ASP A 198 -14.46 -10.75 2.72
C ASP A 198 -14.16 -9.36 2.15
N SER A 199 -13.86 -9.29 0.84
CA SER A 199 -13.48 -8.03 0.17
C SER A 199 -14.47 -7.57 -0.90
N MET A 200 -15.51 -8.35 -1.19
CA MET A 200 -16.39 -8.13 -2.35
C MET A 200 -17.16 -6.80 -2.32
N GLU A 201 -17.56 -6.33 -1.14
CA GLU A 201 -18.37 -5.11 -0.99
C GLU A 201 -17.58 -3.84 -1.23
N GLU A 202 -16.29 -3.83 -0.88
CA GLU A 202 -15.38 -2.66 -0.96
C GLU A 202 -14.44 -2.73 -2.17
N SER A 203 -14.64 -3.73 -3.03
CA SER A 203 -13.74 -3.99 -4.14
C SER A 203 -13.90 -2.99 -5.28
N THR A 204 -12.78 -2.43 -5.76
CA THR A 204 -12.75 -1.56 -6.93
C THR A 204 -12.67 -2.31 -8.26
N GLY A 205 -12.41 -3.62 -8.24
CA GLY A 205 -12.25 -4.46 -9.43
C GLY A 205 -10.84 -4.54 -9.97
N HIS A 206 -10.64 -5.48 -10.88
CA HIS A 206 -9.35 -5.79 -11.51
C HIS A 206 -8.75 -4.58 -12.22
N GLY A 207 -9.55 -3.88 -12.99
CA GLY A 207 -9.12 -2.78 -13.85
C GLY A 207 -9.03 -1.40 -13.19
N SER A 208 -9.33 -1.27 -11.90
CA SER A 208 -9.51 0.02 -11.23
C SER A 208 -8.61 0.17 -10.01
N PRO A 209 -7.34 0.60 -10.18
CA PRO A 209 -6.47 0.88 -9.04
C PRO A 209 -6.95 2.13 -8.30
N LEU A 210 -6.80 2.13 -6.97
CA LEU A 210 -7.02 3.34 -6.17
C LEU A 210 -5.97 4.41 -6.51
N PRO A 211 -6.30 5.71 -6.41
CA PRO A 211 -5.41 6.80 -6.82
C PRO A 211 -4.04 6.83 -6.13
N HIS A 212 -3.95 6.28 -4.90
CA HIS A 212 -2.70 6.21 -4.14
C HIS A 212 -1.90 4.92 -4.40
N MET A 213 -2.44 3.98 -5.18
CA MET A 213 -1.76 2.74 -5.52
C MET A 213 -0.83 2.94 -6.72
N LYS A 214 0.14 2.02 -6.86
CA LYS A 214 0.98 1.96 -8.05
C LYS A 214 0.15 1.51 -9.25
N HIS A 215 0.23 2.25 -10.36
CA HIS A 215 -0.20 1.81 -11.68
C HIS A 215 1.00 1.81 -12.61
N GLY A 216 1.45 0.67 -12.99
CA GLY A 216 2.66 0.36 -13.73
C GLY A 216 3.04 -1.08 -13.45
N GLY A 217 4.11 -1.57 -14.00
CA GLY A 217 4.57 -2.94 -13.76
C GLY A 217 5.92 -3.24 -14.38
N PRO A 218 6.53 -4.38 -14.05
CA PRO A 218 7.84 -4.77 -14.56
C PRO A 218 7.76 -5.24 -16.02
N GLY A 219 8.91 -5.35 -16.66
CA GLY A 219 9.07 -5.94 -18.00
C GLY A 219 8.19 -5.27 -19.05
N ARG A 220 7.36 -6.05 -19.72
CA ARG A 220 6.46 -5.58 -20.79
C ARG A 220 5.42 -4.54 -20.32
N ALA A 221 5.14 -4.44 -19.03
CA ALA A 221 4.29 -3.40 -18.48
C ALA A 221 4.95 -2.01 -18.40
N GLY A 222 6.19 -1.87 -18.90
CA GLY A 222 6.83 -0.59 -19.19
C GLY A 222 7.46 0.12 -17.99
N ASN A 223 7.33 -0.38 -16.80
CA ASN A 223 7.84 0.20 -15.54
C ASN A 223 7.54 1.70 -15.40
N GLY A 224 6.77 2.10 -14.46
CA GLY A 224 6.39 3.51 -14.26
C GLY A 224 5.40 3.69 -13.13
N GLU A 225 5.01 4.93 -12.90
CA GLU A 225 3.95 5.29 -11.95
C GLU A 225 3.01 6.31 -12.60
N GLU A 226 1.99 5.82 -13.30
CA GLU A 226 1.00 6.67 -13.97
C GLU A 226 0.01 7.30 -12.99
N LEU A 227 -0.33 6.55 -11.93
CA LEU A 227 -1.17 7.00 -10.83
C LEU A 227 -0.36 7.02 -9.53
N GLY A 228 -0.96 7.52 -8.45
CA GLY A 228 -0.33 7.49 -7.14
C GLY A 228 -0.11 8.87 -6.52
N GLY A 229 -0.79 9.91 -7.02
CA GLY A 229 -0.76 11.26 -6.46
C GLY A 229 0.68 11.78 -6.34
N LEU A 230 1.10 12.12 -5.12
CA LEU A 230 2.45 12.64 -4.86
C LEU A 230 3.58 11.68 -5.29
N ARG A 231 3.34 10.37 -5.27
CA ARG A 231 4.34 9.37 -5.71
C ARG A 231 4.56 9.46 -7.22
N GLY A 232 3.50 9.58 -8.00
CA GLY A 232 3.59 9.77 -9.44
C GLY A 232 4.35 11.07 -9.79
N ILE A 233 4.05 12.17 -9.10
CA ILE A 233 4.77 13.44 -9.27
C ILE A 233 6.26 13.26 -8.97
N ASN A 234 6.61 12.58 -7.88
CA ASN A 234 8.01 12.34 -7.50
C ASN A 234 8.83 11.59 -8.56
N ASN A 235 8.18 10.80 -9.42
CA ASN A 235 8.86 10.11 -10.52
C ASN A 235 9.38 11.08 -11.59
N TYR A 236 8.77 12.25 -11.72
CA TYR A 236 9.15 13.29 -12.68
C TYR A 236 10.02 14.40 -12.08
N MET A 237 10.31 14.33 -10.76
CA MET A 237 11.11 15.32 -10.07
C MET A 237 12.59 14.91 -10.02
N GLN A 238 13.47 15.89 -10.19
CA GLN A 238 14.89 15.70 -9.94
C GLN A 238 15.13 15.48 -8.45
N ARG A 239 15.87 14.45 -8.10
CA ARG A 239 16.32 14.18 -6.74
C ARG A 239 17.79 14.57 -6.60
N THR A 240 18.07 15.38 -5.60
CA THR A 240 19.44 15.79 -5.27
C THR A 240 19.75 15.41 -3.83
N ALA A 241 20.83 14.68 -3.61
CA ALA A 241 21.34 14.41 -2.28
C ALA A 241 22.14 15.62 -1.79
N ILE A 242 21.85 16.06 -0.55
CA ILE A 242 22.59 17.14 0.11
C ILE A 242 23.29 16.55 1.33
N GLN A 243 24.59 16.79 1.44
CA GLN A 243 25.41 16.36 2.56
C GLN A 243 26.10 17.56 3.16
N GLY A 244 26.08 17.69 4.49
CA GLY A 244 26.69 18.82 5.19
C GLY A 244 26.68 18.64 6.71
N SER A 245 27.14 19.65 7.44
CA SER A 245 27.04 19.69 8.90
C SER A 245 25.59 19.76 9.36
N PRO A 246 25.26 19.32 10.59
CA PRO A 246 23.90 19.46 11.13
C PRO A 246 23.35 20.88 11.02
N ASN A 247 24.16 21.91 11.29
CA ASN A 247 23.75 23.32 11.15
C ASN A 247 23.36 23.68 9.71
N ALA A 248 24.20 23.30 8.73
CA ALA A 248 23.90 23.57 7.32
C ALA A 248 22.63 22.87 6.86
N LEU A 249 22.46 21.60 7.26
CA LEU A 249 21.26 20.83 6.91
C LEU A 249 20.01 21.37 7.62
N SER A 250 20.14 21.84 8.87
CA SER A 250 19.00 22.45 9.60
C SER A 250 18.53 23.73 8.91
N GLU A 251 19.45 24.58 8.46
CA GLU A 251 19.13 25.81 7.72
C GLU A 251 18.45 25.51 6.39
N ILE A 252 19.02 24.59 5.59
CA ILE A 252 18.47 24.23 4.26
C ILE A 252 17.09 23.60 4.36
N THR A 253 16.85 22.74 5.38
CA THR A 253 15.61 21.99 5.50
C THR A 253 14.54 22.70 6.33
N ASN A 254 14.89 23.79 6.98
CA ASN A 254 14.07 24.46 7.97
C ASN A 254 13.54 23.47 9.04
N CYS A 255 14.45 22.61 9.51
CA CYS A 255 14.16 21.55 10.48
C CYS A 255 15.40 21.32 11.32
N TRP A 256 15.31 21.49 12.63
CA TRP A 256 16.45 21.24 13.52
C TRP A 256 16.88 19.77 13.46
N ILE A 257 18.15 19.54 13.24
CA ILE A 257 18.78 18.22 13.16
C ILE A 257 19.64 18.02 14.40
N GLU A 258 19.59 16.86 15.01
CA GLU A 258 20.38 16.54 16.22
C GLU A 258 21.88 16.78 15.95
N GLY A 259 22.50 17.54 16.83
CA GLY A 259 23.88 18.03 16.68
C GLY A 259 23.98 19.45 16.15
N SER A 260 22.88 20.07 15.73
CA SER A 260 22.84 21.48 15.40
C SER A 260 22.89 22.37 16.65
N SER A 261 23.29 23.61 16.45
CA SER A 261 23.24 24.64 17.47
C SER A 261 21.82 24.79 18.01
N THR A 262 21.74 25.10 19.28
CA THR A 262 20.50 25.40 20.00
C THR A 262 20.57 26.79 20.60
N GLN A 263 19.43 27.41 20.81
CA GLN A 263 19.34 28.70 21.50
C GLN A 263 18.42 28.57 22.71
N LYS A 264 18.80 29.19 23.82
CA LYS A 264 17.94 29.30 25.00
C LYS A 264 16.98 30.46 24.80
N PRO A 265 15.68 30.24 24.76
CA PRO A 265 14.72 31.30 24.65
C PRO A 265 14.59 32.08 25.97
N GLU A 266 14.29 33.38 25.89
CA GLU A 266 14.06 34.22 27.09
C GLU A 266 12.77 33.83 27.84
N ILE A 267 11.75 33.45 27.05
CA ILE A 267 10.46 33.01 27.55
C ILE A 267 10.29 31.53 27.27
N HIS A 268 9.65 30.81 28.19
CA HIS A 268 9.39 29.39 28.01
C HIS A 268 8.71 29.12 26.64
N PRO A 269 9.17 28.15 25.83
CA PRO A 269 8.62 27.95 24.48
C PRO A 269 7.12 27.69 24.44
N PHE A 270 6.53 27.12 25.49
CA PHE A 270 5.07 26.90 25.57
C PHE A 270 4.27 28.18 25.79
N LYS A 271 4.91 29.29 26.15
CA LYS A 271 4.32 30.64 26.24
C LYS A 271 4.48 31.46 24.95
N LYS A 272 5.17 30.92 23.95
CA LYS A 272 5.34 31.56 22.64
C LYS A 272 4.26 31.12 21.65
N SER A 273 3.69 32.07 20.92
CA SER A 273 2.82 31.76 19.80
C SER A 273 3.53 30.91 18.75
N PHE A 274 2.79 30.29 17.85
CA PHE A 274 3.39 29.53 16.75
C PHE A 274 4.40 30.36 15.94
N ASP A 275 4.08 31.64 15.70
CA ASP A 275 4.94 32.51 14.88
C ASP A 275 6.21 32.96 15.65
N ASP A 276 6.12 33.16 16.97
CA ASP A 276 7.24 33.58 17.81
C ASP A 276 8.26 32.46 18.14
N LEU A 277 7.85 31.20 17.98
CA LEU A 277 8.75 30.08 18.15
C LEU A 277 9.83 30.07 17.06
N SER A 278 11.08 29.87 17.44
CA SER A 278 12.20 29.68 16.54
C SER A 278 12.66 28.23 16.51
N ILE A 279 13.00 27.72 15.33
CA ILE A 279 13.59 26.39 15.19
C ILE A 279 14.94 26.37 15.93
N GLY A 280 15.16 25.36 16.79
CA GLY A 280 16.32 25.29 17.67
C GLY A 280 16.12 25.93 19.06
N ASP A 281 14.98 26.62 19.33
CA ASP A 281 14.62 27.03 20.69
C ASP A 281 14.65 25.80 21.60
N THR A 282 15.48 25.84 22.66
CA THR A 282 15.74 24.66 23.49
C THR A 282 15.69 25.02 24.97
N ILE A 283 14.99 24.19 25.73
CA ILE A 283 15.05 24.22 27.19
C ILE A 283 15.57 22.90 27.73
N PHE A 284 16.15 22.97 28.93
CA PHE A 284 16.54 21.84 29.74
C PHE A 284 15.78 21.90 31.06
N SER A 285 15.20 20.77 31.46
CA SER A 285 14.51 20.68 32.73
C SER A 285 15.51 20.61 33.90
N GLU A 286 15.00 20.80 35.10
CA GLU A 286 15.68 20.33 36.31
C GLU A 286 15.78 18.80 36.33
N GLU A 287 16.64 18.26 37.20
CA GLU A 287 16.78 16.82 37.36
C GLU A 287 15.63 16.27 38.25
N LYS A 288 15.06 15.14 37.85
CA LYS A 288 14.08 14.37 38.60
C LYS A 288 14.70 13.03 39.01
N LYS A 289 14.83 12.78 40.32
CA LYS A 289 15.21 11.46 40.83
C LYS A 289 14.03 10.51 40.71
N ILE A 290 14.27 9.32 40.20
CA ILE A 290 13.29 8.24 40.07
C ILE A 290 13.38 7.37 41.30
N SER A 291 12.32 7.34 42.09
CA SER A 291 12.25 6.52 43.29
C SER A 291 11.57 5.17 43.04
N LEU A 292 11.83 4.22 43.93
CA LEU A 292 11.11 2.96 43.93
C LEU A 292 9.60 3.16 44.13
N ASN A 293 9.23 4.18 44.91
CA ASN A 293 7.84 4.53 45.14
C ASN A 293 7.16 5.06 43.86
N ASP A 294 7.86 5.84 43.03
CA ASP A 294 7.33 6.30 41.75
C ASP A 294 6.97 5.10 40.84
N ILE A 295 7.85 4.09 40.79
CA ILE A 295 7.66 2.88 40.01
C ILE A 295 6.46 2.07 40.55
N SER A 296 6.39 1.88 41.88
CA SER A 296 5.30 1.12 42.49
C SER A 296 3.95 1.83 42.34
N ASN A 297 3.89 3.15 42.55
CA ASN A 297 2.67 3.93 42.36
C ASN A 297 2.20 3.90 40.91
N PHE A 298 3.12 3.99 39.96
CA PHE A 298 2.77 3.92 38.53
C PHE A 298 2.22 2.54 38.18
N ALA A 299 2.82 1.47 38.69
CA ALA A 299 2.34 0.10 38.49
C ALA A 299 0.91 -0.09 39.06
N GLU A 300 0.65 0.42 40.29
CA GLU A 300 -0.69 0.35 40.88
C GLU A 300 -1.71 1.19 40.10
N PHE A 301 -1.32 2.38 39.67
CA PHE A 301 -2.21 3.30 38.93
C PHE A 301 -2.57 2.76 37.54
N THR A 302 -1.61 2.16 36.83
CA THR A 302 -1.79 1.71 35.43
C THR A 302 -2.18 0.23 35.33
N GLY A 303 -1.90 -0.58 36.33
CA GLY A 303 -1.99 -2.04 36.28
C GLY A 303 -0.78 -2.72 35.65
N ASP A 304 0.24 -1.97 35.16
CA ASP A 304 1.45 -2.53 34.58
C ASP A 304 2.39 -3.06 35.65
N LYS A 305 2.14 -4.29 36.05
CA LYS A 305 2.91 -5.03 37.09
C LYS A 305 3.89 -6.01 36.44
N PHE A 306 4.45 -5.67 35.29
CA PHE A 306 5.46 -6.52 34.63
C PHE A 306 6.65 -6.75 35.57
N TYR A 307 7.16 -7.98 35.61
CA TYR A 307 8.16 -8.43 36.61
C TYR A 307 9.39 -7.51 36.67
N ALA A 308 9.85 -6.97 35.55
CA ALA A 308 11.03 -6.09 35.51
C ALA A 308 10.87 -4.82 36.35
N HIS A 309 9.64 -4.41 36.67
CA HIS A 309 9.32 -3.25 37.47
C HIS A 309 9.03 -3.62 38.94
N MET A 310 8.61 -4.88 39.19
CA MET A 310 8.07 -5.29 40.48
C MET A 310 8.96 -6.26 41.25
N ASP A 311 9.72 -7.11 40.57
CA ASP A 311 10.50 -8.18 41.19
C ASP A 311 12.00 -7.98 40.93
N GLU A 312 12.76 -7.72 42.01
CA GLU A 312 14.21 -7.44 41.91
C GLU A 312 15.00 -8.66 41.42
N GLU A 313 14.65 -9.86 41.90
CA GLU A 313 15.41 -11.07 41.57
C GLU A 313 15.10 -11.53 40.15
N ALA A 314 13.84 -11.49 39.74
CA ALA A 314 13.45 -11.79 38.38
C ALA A 314 14.03 -10.75 37.39
N ALA A 315 14.08 -9.48 37.75
CA ALA A 315 14.66 -8.46 36.89
C ALA A 315 16.16 -8.65 36.68
N LYS A 316 16.92 -9.03 37.74
CA LYS A 316 18.36 -9.34 37.63
C LYS A 316 18.66 -10.54 36.74
N GLN A 317 17.73 -11.49 36.57
CA GLN A 317 17.90 -12.61 35.65
C GLN A 317 17.79 -12.20 34.18
N ASN A 318 17.24 -11.04 33.91
CA ASN A 318 17.15 -10.49 32.54
C ASN A 318 18.51 -9.88 32.15
N PRO A 319 19.10 -10.29 31.01
CA PRO A 319 20.43 -9.82 30.60
C PRO A 319 20.49 -8.30 30.31
N PHE A 320 19.37 -7.61 30.19
CA PHE A 320 19.29 -6.19 29.85
C PHE A 320 19.05 -5.29 31.07
N PHE A 321 18.71 -5.85 32.24
CA PHE A 321 18.38 -5.06 33.42
C PHE A 321 19.33 -5.34 34.58
N PRO A 322 19.82 -4.30 35.26
CA PRO A 322 20.70 -4.46 36.42
C PRO A 322 19.93 -4.85 37.69
N GLY A 323 18.61 -4.81 37.67
CA GLY A 323 17.65 -5.02 38.72
C GLY A 323 16.33 -4.39 38.28
N ARG A 324 15.46 -4.02 39.23
CA ARG A 324 14.21 -3.34 38.89
C ARG A 324 14.47 -2.05 38.14
N VAL A 325 13.64 -1.81 37.13
CA VAL A 325 13.73 -0.64 36.23
C VAL A 325 12.40 0.12 36.19
N ALA A 326 12.48 1.40 35.87
CA ALA A 326 11.29 2.24 35.68
C ALA A 326 10.57 1.84 34.37
N HIS A 327 9.25 1.92 34.40
CA HIS A 327 8.42 1.78 33.20
C HIS A 327 8.80 2.85 32.17
N GLY A 328 8.93 2.47 30.92
CA GLY A 328 9.20 3.43 29.84
C GLY A 328 8.12 4.53 29.78
N TYR A 329 6.86 4.17 29.95
CA TYR A 329 5.74 5.13 29.99
C TYR A 329 5.77 6.06 31.18
N LEU A 330 6.24 5.61 32.36
CA LEU A 330 6.50 6.48 33.52
C LEU A 330 7.51 7.58 33.17
N LEU A 331 8.59 7.20 32.47
CA LEU A 331 9.63 8.14 32.05
C LEU A 331 9.08 9.17 31.07
N VAL A 332 8.25 8.76 30.10
CA VAL A 332 7.58 9.68 29.17
C VAL A 332 6.63 10.62 29.90
N SER A 333 5.88 10.11 30.88
CA SER A 333 4.96 10.91 31.69
C SER A 333 5.71 11.94 32.53
N PHE A 334 6.81 11.54 33.19
CA PHE A 334 7.68 12.48 33.89
C PHE A 334 8.32 13.51 32.98
N ALA A 335 8.73 13.09 31.76
CA ALA A 335 9.27 14.03 30.79
C ALA A 335 8.26 15.13 30.49
N ALA A 336 6.99 14.78 30.27
CA ALA A 336 5.93 15.75 30.04
C ALA A 336 5.82 16.76 31.18
N GLY A 337 5.79 16.27 32.44
CA GLY A 337 5.76 17.14 33.61
C GLY A 337 7.00 18.00 33.81
N LEU A 338 8.16 17.59 33.31
CA LEU A 338 9.42 18.30 33.41
C LEU A 338 9.61 19.42 32.37
N PHE A 339 8.97 19.33 31.22
CA PHE A 339 9.11 20.34 30.19
C PHE A 339 7.85 21.22 30.01
N VAL A 340 6.73 20.90 30.61
CA VAL A 340 5.49 21.67 30.45
C VAL A 340 5.58 22.99 31.20
N ASP A 341 5.01 24.05 30.65
CA ASP A 341 4.59 25.22 31.40
C ASP A 341 3.12 25.03 31.79
N PRO A 342 2.76 25.05 33.11
CA PRO A 342 1.41 24.72 33.55
C PRO A 342 0.37 25.80 33.27
N ASP A 343 0.80 27.02 32.97
CA ASP A 343 -0.12 28.13 32.75
C ASP A 343 -0.81 28.00 31.37
N PRO A 344 -2.04 28.52 31.22
CA PRO A 344 -2.66 28.63 29.92
C PRO A 344 -1.77 29.39 28.93
N GLY A 345 -1.65 28.90 27.71
CA GLY A 345 -0.78 29.48 26.70
C GLY A 345 -1.13 29.03 25.27
N PRO A 346 -0.31 29.39 24.30
CA PRO A 346 -0.55 29.07 22.88
C PRO A 346 -0.53 27.58 22.53
N VAL A 347 0.01 26.72 23.37
CA VAL A 347 -0.05 25.26 23.17
C VAL A 347 -1.45 24.77 23.48
N LEU A 348 -2.20 24.39 22.45
CA LEU A 348 -3.62 24.03 22.54
C LEU A 348 -3.82 22.56 22.91
N ALA A 349 -3.00 21.67 22.36
CA ALA A 349 -3.07 20.24 22.61
C ALA A 349 -1.82 19.48 22.16
N ASN A 350 -1.54 18.35 22.81
CA ASN A 350 -0.63 17.34 22.31
C ASN A 350 -1.39 16.46 21.32
N THR A 351 -0.83 16.25 20.13
CA THR A 351 -1.50 15.50 19.06
C THR A 351 -0.84 14.15 18.75
N GLY A 352 0.33 13.91 19.32
CA GLY A 352 0.97 12.61 19.14
C GLY A 352 2.44 12.56 19.52
N LEU A 353 2.92 11.33 19.61
CA LEU A 353 4.33 11.00 19.76
C LEU A 353 4.77 10.19 18.55
N LYS A 354 5.97 10.47 18.03
CA LYS A 354 6.59 9.69 16.96
C LYS A 354 8.00 9.28 17.33
N ASN A 355 8.46 8.18 16.76
CA ASN A 355 9.84 7.70 16.86
C ASN A 355 10.31 7.53 18.33
N LEU A 356 9.40 7.15 19.23
CA LEU A 356 9.76 6.87 20.62
C LEU A 356 10.65 5.62 20.69
N VAL A 357 11.86 5.81 21.21
CA VAL A 357 12.83 4.73 21.42
C VAL A 357 13.39 4.86 22.84
N PHE A 358 13.32 3.78 23.60
CA PHE A 358 14.03 3.63 24.88
C PHE A 358 15.41 3.02 24.61
N GLN A 359 16.48 3.69 25.03
CA GLN A 359 17.87 3.30 24.72
C GLN A 359 18.58 2.69 25.93
N LYS A 360 18.27 3.14 27.14
CA LYS A 360 18.83 2.61 28.37
C LYS A 360 17.76 2.49 29.44
N PRO A 361 17.84 1.45 30.29
CA PRO A 361 16.99 1.33 31.46
C PRO A 361 17.33 2.41 32.47
N VAL A 362 16.35 2.77 33.30
CA VAL A 362 16.49 3.67 34.43
C VAL A 362 16.17 2.89 35.68
N SER A 363 17.13 2.83 36.62
CA SER A 363 16.98 2.13 37.89
C SER A 363 16.43 3.06 39.00
N PRO A 364 15.80 2.51 40.03
CA PRO A 364 15.49 3.29 41.21
C PRO A 364 16.74 3.99 41.76
N GLY A 365 16.66 5.31 42.00
CA GLY A 365 17.76 6.13 42.44
C GLY A 365 18.41 6.96 41.33
N ASP A 366 18.27 6.55 40.09
CA ASP A 366 18.74 7.33 38.93
C ASP A 366 18.02 8.68 38.84
N LYS A 367 18.66 9.64 38.21
CA LYS A 367 18.08 10.94 37.89
C LYS A 367 17.86 11.03 36.37
N ILE A 368 16.79 11.68 35.97
CA ILE A 368 16.52 12.01 34.56
C ILE A 368 16.44 13.52 34.38
N ARG A 369 16.84 13.97 33.19
CA ARG A 369 16.73 15.35 32.74
C ARG A 369 16.22 15.36 31.31
N VAL A 370 15.40 16.35 30.97
CA VAL A 370 14.80 16.48 29.65
C VAL A 370 15.41 17.66 28.90
N GLN A 371 15.74 17.41 27.63
CA GLN A 371 15.96 18.44 26.62
C GLN A 371 14.70 18.48 25.73
N LEU A 372 14.10 19.66 25.58
CA LEU A 372 13.02 19.92 24.64
C LEU A 372 13.47 20.97 23.63
N THR A 373 13.46 20.63 22.34
CA THR A 373 13.93 21.52 21.26
C THR A 373 12.86 21.67 20.19
N VAL A 374 12.56 22.88 19.73
CA VAL A 374 11.69 23.12 18.58
C VAL A 374 12.36 22.55 17.33
N LYS A 375 11.82 21.44 16.82
CA LYS A 375 12.41 20.75 15.67
C LYS A 375 11.93 21.31 14.34
N SER A 376 10.63 21.52 14.18
CA SER A 376 10.03 22.09 12.97
C SER A 376 8.65 22.64 13.23
N LYS A 377 8.19 23.53 12.35
CA LYS A 377 6.88 24.16 12.42
C LYS A 377 6.18 24.03 11.08
N LYS A 378 4.86 23.80 11.09
CA LYS A 378 4.06 23.74 9.87
C LYS A 378 2.68 24.36 10.09
N ARG A 379 2.30 25.38 9.31
CA ARG A 379 0.95 25.92 9.30
C ARG A 379 -0.05 24.84 8.88
N ARG A 380 -1.17 24.73 9.58
CA ARG A 380 -2.21 23.72 9.34
C ARG A 380 -3.55 24.31 8.94
N THR A 381 -4.06 25.23 9.71
CA THR A 381 -5.33 25.92 9.49
C THR A 381 -5.13 27.44 9.65
N GLU A 382 -6.21 28.19 9.59
CA GLU A 382 -6.17 29.65 9.89
C GLU A 382 -5.98 29.95 11.39
N THR A 383 -6.23 28.99 12.27
CA THR A 383 -6.22 29.19 13.71
C THR A 383 -5.03 28.60 14.42
N TYR A 384 -4.39 27.54 13.86
CA TYR A 384 -3.25 26.90 14.50
C TYR A 384 -2.24 26.32 13.51
N GLY A 385 -1.02 26.17 13.97
CA GLY A 385 0.06 25.40 13.35
C GLY A 385 0.47 24.18 14.17
N GLU A 386 1.07 23.19 13.53
CA GLU A 386 1.72 22.05 14.16
C GLU A 386 3.16 22.40 14.48
N VAL A 387 3.57 22.19 15.73
CA VAL A 387 4.97 22.25 16.14
C VAL A 387 5.43 20.82 16.47
N ARG A 388 6.60 20.47 15.95
CA ARG A 388 7.29 19.23 16.30
C ARG A 388 8.46 19.56 17.19
N TRP A 389 8.52 18.87 18.29
CA TRP A 389 9.56 19.00 19.30
C TRP A 389 10.42 17.76 19.32
N PHE A 390 11.73 17.94 19.33
CA PHE A 390 12.63 16.88 19.69
C PHE A 390 12.74 16.81 21.21
N VAL A 391 12.48 15.63 21.75
CA VAL A 391 12.56 15.37 23.19
C VAL A 391 13.63 14.31 23.41
N LYS A 392 14.58 14.63 24.29
CA LYS A 392 15.65 13.72 24.69
C LYS A 392 15.71 13.66 26.22
N LEU A 393 15.64 12.45 26.78
CA LEU A 393 15.85 12.17 28.18
C LEU A 393 17.26 11.66 28.36
N GLU A 394 17.99 12.23 29.31
CA GLU A 394 19.31 11.80 29.74
C GLU A 394 19.31 11.45 31.21
N ASN A 395 20.15 10.49 31.59
CA ASN A 395 20.39 10.20 33.01
C ASN A 395 21.50 11.11 33.59
N GLN A 396 21.85 10.91 34.87
CA GLN A 396 22.90 11.65 35.57
C GLN A 396 24.29 11.57 34.89
N ASP A 397 24.54 10.51 34.12
CA ASP A 397 25.80 10.28 33.37
C ASP A 397 25.75 10.85 31.95
N LYS A 398 24.72 11.64 31.63
CA LYS A 398 24.45 12.18 30.27
C LYS A 398 24.19 11.09 29.22
N ALA A 399 23.93 9.88 29.65
CA ALA A 399 23.54 8.81 28.74
C ALA A 399 22.09 8.96 28.32
N VAL A 400 21.82 8.79 27.04
CA VAL A 400 20.47 8.90 26.49
C VAL A 400 19.62 7.74 26.96
N VAL A 401 18.53 8.05 27.66
CA VAL A 401 17.55 7.11 28.16
C VAL A 401 16.44 6.87 27.14
N ALA A 402 15.91 7.95 26.60
CA ALA A 402 14.87 7.91 25.57
C ALA A 402 14.93 9.11 24.64
N LYS A 403 14.46 8.93 23.41
CA LYS A 403 14.23 10.00 22.45
C LYS A 403 12.88 9.84 21.77
N TYR A 404 12.22 10.94 21.46
CA TYR A 404 11.02 10.95 20.65
C TYR A 404 10.72 12.32 20.06
N GLU A 405 9.77 12.37 19.14
CA GLU A 405 9.18 13.60 18.63
C GLU A 405 7.80 13.80 19.28
N LEU A 406 7.61 14.91 19.97
CA LEU A 406 6.31 15.37 20.44
C LEU A 406 5.69 16.26 19.37
N HIS A 407 4.41 16.12 19.12
CA HIS A 407 3.65 16.97 18.23
C HIS A 407 2.61 17.75 19.02
N THR A 408 2.54 19.04 18.80
CA THR A 408 1.54 19.92 19.43
C THR A 408 0.82 20.78 18.42
N MET A 409 -0.40 21.16 18.75
CA MET A 409 -1.13 22.25 18.10
C MET A 409 -0.81 23.53 18.84
N ASN A 410 -0.37 24.55 18.10
CA ASN A 410 -0.03 25.86 18.66
C ASN A 410 -0.81 26.96 17.98
N SER A 411 -1.45 27.83 18.79
CA SER A 411 -2.14 29.03 18.30
C SER A 411 -1.16 30.02 17.66
N TYR A 412 -1.63 30.80 16.70
CA TYR A 412 -0.89 31.96 16.14
C TYR A 412 -0.93 33.18 17.06
N VAL A 413 -1.82 33.19 18.02
CA VAL A 413 -1.97 34.27 19.02
C VAL A 413 -1.61 33.75 20.40
N ASN A 414 -1.04 34.62 21.21
CA ASN A 414 -0.72 34.35 22.61
C ASN A 414 -1.98 34.34 23.48
#